data_f00e2d8d9a1d1b67ba29a6932d7ed938
#
_entry.id   f00e2d8d9a1d1b67ba29a6932d7ed938
#
_cell.length_a   1.000
_cell.length_b   1.000
_cell.length_c   1.000
_cell.angle_alpha   90.00
_cell.angle_beta   90.00
_cell.angle_gamma   90.00
#
_symmetry.space_group_name_H-M   'P 1'
#
loop_
_entity.id
_entity.type
_entity.pdbx_description
1 polymer ?
#
loop_
_entity_poly.entity_id
_entity_poly.type
_entity_poly.pdbx_seq_one_letter_code
_entity_poly.pdbx_strand_id
1 'polypeptide(L)'
;WKALTDQVLLERYGMTEIGMGLSNPYVGERRAGHVGQALPGVDAQLFDEAQKPILEENVPGEIRIKGDNVFLEYWNNETATKESFVDGWFCTGDVAVLDKGYFRIMGRSSVDIIKSGGYKLSALEIEGTLLTHDDIAEVAVIGVEDETWGESVSAFVVLKPNKTLAYVDLKGWCDGKMSGYKIPKALHVVDALPRNAMGKVTKPALKALAS
;
A
#
# COMPACT_ATOMS: atom_id res chain seq x y z
N TRP A 1 14.24 -5.86 13.80
CA TRP A 1 15.54 -6.13 13.19
C TRP A 1 16.63 -5.28 13.84
N LYS A 2 16.43 -3.95 13.90
CA LYS A 2 17.40 -3.03 14.52
C LYS A 2 17.77 -3.43 15.95
N ALA A 3 16.79 -3.83 16.76
CA ALA A 3 17.00 -4.26 18.15
C ALA A 3 17.88 -5.54 18.27
N LEU A 4 17.94 -6.36 17.21
CA LEU A 4 18.73 -7.61 17.19
C LEU A 4 20.10 -7.44 16.55
N THR A 5 20.25 -6.51 15.60
CA THR A 5 21.43 -6.43 14.73
C THR A 5 22.11 -5.06 14.73
N ASP A 6 21.49 -4.07 15.39
CA ASP A 6 21.85 -2.64 15.34
C ASP A 6 21.85 -2.04 13.92
N GLN A 7 21.25 -2.74 12.95
CA GLN A 7 21.16 -2.29 11.57
C GLN A 7 19.72 -1.99 11.17
N VAL A 8 19.53 -0.93 10.40
CA VAL A 8 18.27 -0.68 9.69
C VAL A 8 18.27 -1.50 8.41
N LEU A 9 17.14 -2.20 8.14
CA LEU A 9 16.98 -2.95 6.89
C LEU A 9 17.13 -2.01 5.69
N LEU A 10 17.74 -2.54 4.62
CA LEU A 10 17.82 -1.86 3.34
C LEU A 10 16.55 -2.19 2.56
N GLU A 11 15.47 -1.44 2.84
CA GLU A 11 14.22 -1.55 2.10
C GLU A 11 14.41 -1.06 0.68
N ARG A 12 13.78 -1.75 -0.28
CA ARG A 12 13.88 -1.48 -1.70
C ARG A 12 12.57 -1.80 -2.40
N TYR A 13 12.39 -1.26 -3.60
CA TYR A 13 11.22 -1.47 -4.43
C TYR A 13 11.62 -1.94 -5.82
N GLY A 14 10.91 -2.94 -6.30
CA GLY A 14 11.06 -3.49 -7.63
C GLY A 14 9.94 -4.47 -7.96
N MET A 15 9.83 -4.79 -9.22
CA MET A 15 8.87 -5.76 -9.77
C MET A 15 9.47 -6.36 -11.04
N THR A 16 8.85 -7.38 -11.59
CA THR A 16 9.37 -8.10 -12.78
C THR A 16 9.65 -7.15 -13.94
N GLU A 17 8.79 -6.16 -14.13
CA GLU A 17 8.82 -5.20 -15.23
C GLU A 17 9.94 -4.18 -15.14
N ILE A 18 10.51 -3.96 -13.96
CA ILE A 18 11.55 -2.93 -13.75
C ILE A 18 12.78 -3.46 -13.02
N GLY A 19 12.84 -4.76 -12.67
CA GLY A 19 13.87 -5.27 -11.79
C GLY A 19 13.88 -4.52 -10.47
N MET A 20 14.99 -3.84 -10.12
CA MET A 20 15.10 -2.92 -9.00
C MET A 20 15.02 -1.46 -9.48
N GLY A 21 14.00 -0.73 -9.02
CA GLY A 21 13.82 0.69 -9.36
C GLY A 21 14.31 1.64 -8.26
N LEU A 22 13.97 1.34 -7.01
CA LEU A 22 14.29 2.19 -5.86
C LEU A 22 14.98 1.41 -4.75
N SER A 23 15.82 2.08 -3.98
CA SER A 23 16.46 1.52 -2.80
C SER A 23 16.81 2.59 -1.78
N ASN A 24 16.78 2.23 -0.50
CA ASN A 24 17.53 2.95 0.52
C ASN A 24 19.03 2.89 0.19
N PRO A 25 19.82 3.90 0.54
CA PRO A 25 21.24 3.92 0.23
C PRO A 25 22.00 2.82 0.99
N TYR A 26 22.97 2.22 0.31
CA TYR A 26 23.88 1.27 0.96
C TYR A 26 24.71 1.94 2.06
N VAL A 27 25.20 3.15 1.79
CA VAL A 27 25.89 4.02 2.74
C VAL A 27 25.08 5.29 2.91
N GLY A 28 24.72 5.64 4.14
CA GLY A 28 23.93 6.84 4.45
C GLY A 28 22.69 6.52 5.27
N GLU A 29 21.73 7.47 5.25
CA GLU A 29 20.48 7.36 6.00
C GLU A 29 19.54 6.33 5.37
N ARG A 30 19.15 5.33 6.14
CA ARG A 30 18.09 4.38 5.78
C ARG A 30 16.84 4.71 6.59
N ARG A 31 15.71 4.86 5.92
CA ARG A 31 14.43 5.20 6.57
C ARG A 31 13.51 3.99 6.55
N ALA A 32 13.16 3.51 7.74
CA ALA A 32 12.20 2.42 7.90
C ALA A 32 10.84 2.82 7.31
N GLY A 33 10.20 1.88 6.60
CA GLY A 33 8.93 2.11 5.91
C GLY A 33 9.04 2.93 4.61
N HIS A 34 10.25 3.27 4.18
CA HIS A 34 10.52 3.93 2.90
C HIS A 34 11.36 3.03 2.01
N VAL A 35 11.02 2.97 0.75
CA VAL A 35 11.77 2.18 -0.24
C VAL A 35 12.95 2.93 -0.85
N GLY A 36 13.23 4.12 -0.35
CA GLY A 36 14.41 4.90 -0.70
C GLY A 36 14.21 5.82 -1.90
N GLN A 37 15.24 5.91 -2.72
CA GLN A 37 15.37 6.81 -3.86
C GLN A 37 15.60 6.02 -5.14
N ALA A 38 15.45 6.67 -6.31
CA ALA A 38 15.73 6.05 -7.59
C ALA A 38 17.19 5.58 -7.66
N LEU A 39 17.40 4.39 -8.20
CA LEU A 39 18.74 3.87 -8.46
C LEU A 39 19.40 4.62 -9.64
N PRO A 40 20.72 4.64 -9.74
CA PRO A 40 21.42 5.26 -10.88
C PRO A 40 20.88 4.73 -12.22
N GLY A 41 20.55 5.64 -13.14
CA GLY A 41 19.99 5.31 -14.45
C GLY A 41 18.49 5.04 -14.45
N VAL A 42 17.81 5.21 -13.31
CA VAL A 42 16.36 5.08 -13.18
C VAL A 42 15.76 6.44 -12.86
N ASP A 43 14.77 6.85 -13.64
CA ASP A 43 13.92 7.99 -13.34
C ASP A 43 12.65 7.47 -12.65
N ALA A 44 12.29 8.04 -11.50
CA ALA A 44 11.07 7.72 -10.77
C ALA A 44 10.32 9.00 -10.42
N GLN A 45 9.02 9.03 -10.71
CA GLN A 45 8.17 10.19 -10.47
C GLN A 45 6.76 9.78 -10.09
N LEU A 46 6.07 10.63 -9.32
CA LEU A 46 4.67 10.47 -8.99
C LEU A 46 3.79 11.24 -9.97
N PHE A 47 2.67 10.63 -10.35
CA PHE A 47 1.69 11.24 -11.25
C PHE A 47 0.28 11.21 -10.63
N ASP A 48 -0.49 12.26 -10.89
CA ASP A 48 -1.89 12.34 -10.49
C ASP A 48 -2.82 11.61 -11.50
N GLU A 49 -4.11 11.61 -11.22
CA GLU A 49 -5.12 11.00 -12.10
C GLU A 49 -5.28 11.73 -13.44
N ALA A 50 -4.88 13.01 -13.52
CA ALA A 50 -4.84 13.80 -14.75
C ALA A 50 -3.52 13.62 -15.53
N GLN A 51 -2.71 12.65 -15.17
CA GLN A 51 -1.41 12.31 -15.79
C GLN A 51 -0.36 13.42 -15.63
N LYS A 52 -0.51 14.30 -14.65
CA LYS A 52 0.46 15.37 -14.38
C LYS A 52 1.44 14.91 -13.28
N PRO A 53 2.72 15.30 -13.42
CA PRO A 53 3.72 15.03 -12.40
C PRO A 53 3.39 15.77 -11.09
N ILE A 54 3.52 15.07 -9.98
CA ILE A 54 3.37 15.61 -8.63
C ILE A 54 4.77 15.98 -8.13
N LEU A 55 4.95 17.24 -7.76
CA LEU A 55 6.23 17.76 -7.24
C LEU A 55 6.16 18.00 -5.73
N GLU A 56 4.97 18.09 -5.17
CA GLU A 56 4.72 18.34 -3.77
C GLU A 56 4.99 17.08 -2.92
N GLU A 57 5.59 17.29 -1.75
CA GLU A 57 5.81 16.22 -0.79
C GLU A 57 4.50 15.75 -0.13
N ASN A 58 4.45 14.47 0.23
CA ASN A 58 3.34 13.82 0.90
C ASN A 58 2.00 13.84 0.14
N VAL A 59 2.02 14.16 -1.15
CA VAL A 59 0.86 14.05 -2.03
C VAL A 59 0.86 12.67 -2.71
N PRO A 60 -0.21 11.86 -2.53
CA PRO A 60 -0.28 10.52 -3.13
C PRO A 60 -0.40 10.57 -4.65
N GLY A 61 0.46 9.83 -5.35
CA GLY A 61 0.42 9.64 -6.79
C GLY A 61 0.85 8.25 -7.22
N GLU A 62 0.51 7.88 -8.45
CA GLU A 62 1.03 6.68 -9.07
C GLU A 62 2.52 6.84 -9.30
N ILE A 63 3.31 5.88 -8.81
CA ILE A 63 4.74 5.86 -9.12
C ILE A 63 4.94 5.35 -10.55
N ARG A 64 5.69 6.10 -11.34
CA ARG A 64 6.08 5.71 -12.69
C ARG A 64 7.58 5.69 -12.81
N ILE A 65 8.04 4.77 -13.62
CA ILE A 65 9.46 4.47 -13.80
C ILE A 65 9.84 4.62 -15.28
N LYS A 66 11.01 5.19 -15.52
CA LYS A 66 11.63 5.26 -16.83
C LYS A 66 13.13 4.96 -16.68
N GLY A 67 13.68 4.21 -17.61
CA GLY A 67 15.11 3.85 -17.62
C GLY A 67 15.35 2.55 -18.38
N ASP A 68 16.62 2.22 -18.56
CA ASP A 68 17.06 1.02 -19.29
C ASP A 68 16.72 -0.29 -18.55
N ASN A 69 16.34 -0.19 -17.27
CA ASN A 69 15.88 -1.31 -16.45
C ASN A 69 14.42 -1.71 -16.69
N VAL A 70 13.66 -0.89 -17.43
CA VAL A 70 12.26 -1.18 -17.73
C VAL A 70 12.17 -2.22 -18.86
N PHE A 71 11.31 -3.23 -18.68
CA PHE A 71 11.09 -4.30 -19.66
C PHE A 71 10.64 -3.75 -21.03
N LEU A 72 10.81 -4.54 -22.06
CA LEU A 72 10.44 -4.15 -23.43
C LEU A 72 8.95 -4.35 -23.69
N GLU A 73 8.43 -5.54 -23.34
CA GLU A 73 7.05 -5.90 -23.64
C GLU A 73 6.57 -7.11 -22.83
N TYR A 74 5.27 -7.24 -22.70
CA TYR A 74 4.65 -8.50 -22.29
C TYR A 74 4.58 -9.45 -23.49
N TRP A 75 5.14 -10.64 -23.34
CA TRP A 75 5.21 -11.64 -24.41
C TRP A 75 3.83 -11.95 -24.99
N ASN A 76 3.70 -11.81 -26.31
CA ASN A 76 2.44 -12.00 -27.06
C ASN A 76 1.23 -11.22 -26.53
N ASN A 77 1.44 -10.08 -25.87
CA ASN A 77 0.37 -9.24 -25.33
C ASN A 77 0.64 -7.75 -25.59
N GLU A 78 0.52 -7.37 -26.86
CA GLU A 78 0.77 -5.99 -27.31
C GLU A 78 -0.19 -4.98 -26.65
N THR A 79 -1.44 -5.37 -26.43
CA THR A 79 -2.44 -4.51 -25.78
C THR A 79 -2.02 -4.15 -24.35
N ALA A 80 -1.72 -5.16 -23.53
CA ALA A 80 -1.26 -4.93 -22.16
C ALA A 80 0.05 -4.12 -22.13
N THR A 81 0.95 -4.35 -23.08
CA THR A 81 2.19 -3.57 -23.21
C THR A 81 1.89 -2.10 -23.45
N LYS A 82 1.05 -1.78 -24.43
CA LYS A 82 0.67 -0.39 -24.76
C LYS A 82 -0.04 0.30 -23.56
N GLU A 83 -0.94 -0.40 -22.90
CA GLU A 83 -1.68 0.13 -21.74
C GLU A 83 -0.79 0.38 -20.53
N SER A 84 0.37 -0.28 -20.45
CA SER A 84 1.31 -0.13 -19.33
C SER A 84 2.22 1.09 -19.45
N PHE A 85 2.20 1.82 -20.58
CA PHE A 85 3.06 2.98 -20.81
C PHE A 85 2.26 4.23 -21.14
N VAL A 86 2.66 5.35 -20.54
CA VAL A 86 2.14 6.69 -20.85
C VAL A 86 3.33 7.63 -21.03
N ASP A 87 3.46 8.23 -22.19
CA ASP A 87 4.54 9.20 -22.55
C ASP A 87 5.95 8.66 -22.25
N GLY A 88 6.15 7.35 -22.48
CA GLY A 88 7.42 6.67 -22.25
C GLY A 88 7.72 6.33 -20.77
N TRP A 89 6.76 6.55 -19.87
CA TRP A 89 6.82 6.12 -18.48
C TRP A 89 6.06 4.81 -18.29
N PHE A 90 6.68 3.85 -17.64
CA PHE A 90 6.00 2.64 -17.20
C PHE A 90 5.12 2.93 -15.98
N CYS A 91 3.83 2.62 -16.10
CA CYS A 91 2.82 2.75 -15.06
C CYS A 91 2.86 1.53 -14.14
N THR A 92 3.36 1.68 -12.92
CA THR A 92 3.53 0.54 -12.01
C THR A 92 2.22 0.05 -11.40
N GLY A 93 1.19 0.90 -11.36
CA GLY A 93 -0.06 0.65 -10.64
C GLY A 93 0.08 0.76 -9.11
N ASP A 94 1.25 1.11 -8.61
CA ASP A 94 1.49 1.34 -7.19
C ASP A 94 1.41 2.83 -6.87
N VAL A 95 0.79 3.17 -5.75
CA VAL A 95 0.69 4.54 -5.24
C VAL A 95 1.75 4.75 -4.16
N ALA A 96 2.42 5.88 -4.23
CA ALA A 96 3.41 6.29 -3.25
C ALA A 96 3.27 7.78 -2.91
N VAL A 97 3.98 8.20 -1.89
CA VAL A 97 4.27 9.61 -1.56
C VAL A 97 5.77 9.83 -1.54
N LEU A 98 6.20 11.05 -1.82
CA LEU A 98 7.57 11.49 -1.61
C LEU A 98 7.65 12.21 -0.26
N ASP A 99 8.51 11.75 0.63
CA ASP A 99 8.76 12.34 1.95
C ASP A 99 10.25 12.64 2.09
N LYS A 100 10.61 13.92 2.03
CA LYS A 100 12.01 14.39 2.10
C LYS A 100 12.93 13.64 1.14
N GLY A 101 12.47 13.48 -0.10
CA GLY A 101 13.22 12.82 -1.17
C GLY A 101 13.23 11.27 -1.11
N TYR A 102 12.50 10.64 -0.19
CA TYR A 102 12.35 9.19 -0.10
C TYR A 102 10.94 8.76 -0.49
N PHE A 103 10.82 7.75 -1.33
CA PHE A 103 9.53 7.17 -1.68
C PHE A 103 9.02 6.25 -0.57
N ARG A 104 7.75 6.41 -0.21
CA ARG A 104 7.03 5.52 0.70
C ARG A 104 5.82 4.96 -0.03
N ILE A 105 5.79 3.65 -0.22
CA ILE A 105 4.70 2.96 -0.91
C ILE A 105 3.45 2.97 -0.03
N MET A 106 2.33 3.32 -0.62
CA MET A 106 1.00 3.29 0.02
C MET A 106 0.23 2.01 -0.32
N GLY A 107 0.58 1.34 -1.43
CA GLY A 107 -0.03 0.12 -1.90
C GLY A 107 -0.49 0.19 -3.35
N ARG A 108 -1.12 -0.88 -3.82
CA ARG A 108 -1.71 -0.99 -5.15
C ARG A 108 -2.93 -0.09 -5.28
N SER A 109 -2.98 0.68 -6.35
CA SER A 109 -4.08 1.58 -6.69
C SER A 109 -5.45 0.87 -6.72
N SER A 110 -5.47 -0.36 -7.26
CA SER A 110 -6.69 -1.14 -7.48
C SER A 110 -7.25 -1.85 -6.24
N VAL A 111 -6.42 -2.06 -5.20
CA VAL A 111 -6.81 -2.91 -4.05
C VAL A 111 -6.46 -2.35 -2.67
N ASP A 112 -5.44 -1.49 -2.58
CA ASP A 112 -4.94 -1.01 -1.29
C ASP A 112 -5.25 0.47 -1.04
N ILE A 113 -5.64 1.21 -2.06
CA ILE A 113 -6.02 2.61 -1.93
C ILE A 113 -7.53 2.74 -1.79
N ILE A 114 -7.95 3.23 -0.63
CA ILE A 114 -9.35 3.47 -0.28
C ILE A 114 -9.64 4.95 -0.51
N LYS A 115 -10.65 5.25 -1.33
CA LYS A 115 -11.07 6.63 -1.66
C LYS A 115 -12.21 7.05 -0.74
N SER A 116 -11.91 7.60 0.42
CA SER A 116 -12.89 7.96 1.44
C SER A 116 -12.87 9.45 1.74
N GLY A 117 -14.01 10.12 1.56
CA GLY A 117 -14.16 11.55 1.88
C GLY A 117 -13.18 12.47 1.14
N GLY A 118 -12.79 12.12 -0.08
CA GLY A 118 -11.80 12.87 -0.87
C GLY A 118 -10.34 12.53 -0.55
N TYR A 119 -10.08 11.68 0.44
CA TYR A 119 -8.73 11.22 0.78
C TYR A 119 -8.41 9.89 0.11
N LYS A 120 -7.14 9.71 -0.28
CA LYS A 120 -6.55 8.43 -0.67
C LYS A 120 -5.90 7.81 0.58
N LEU A 121 -6.55 6.78 1.15
CA LEU A 121 -6.08 6.11 2.35
C LEU A 121 -5.34 4.83 1.97
N SER A 122 -4.23 4.55 2.64
CA SER A 122 -3.51 3.30 2.49
C SER A 122 -4.12 2.24 3.42
N ALA A 123 -4.69 1.20 2.85
CA ALA A 123 -5.11 0.03 3.63
C ALA A 123 -3.93 -0.61 4.36
N LEU A 124 -2.74 -0.66 3.73
CA LEU A 124 -1.53 -1.23 4.33
C LEU A 124 -1.07 -0.44 5.57
N GLU A 125 -1.19 0.89 5.57
CA GLU A 125 -0.88 1.71 6.74
C GLU A 125 -1.83 1.42 7.90
N ILE A 126 -3.13 1.30 7.60
CA ILE A 126 -4.14 0.97 8.60
C ILE A 126 -3.91 -0.45 9.13
N GLU A 127 -3.67 -1.43 8.25
CA GLU A 127 -3.33 -2.80 8.60
C GLU A 127 -2.10 -2.87 9.51
N GLY A 128 -1.03 -2.14 9.14
CA GLY A 128 0.18 -2.07 9.95
C GLY A 128 -0.05 -1.54 11.35
N THR A 129 -0.94 -0.55 11.52
CA THR A 129 -1.32 -0.05 12.84
C THR A 129 -2.15 -1.08 13.60
N LEU A 130 -3.18 -1.67 12.97
CA LEU A 130 -4.06 -2.64 13.61
C LEU A 130 -3.33 -3.92 14.06
N LEU A 131 -2.32 -4.36 13.32
CA LEU A 131 -1.45 -5.50 13.68
C LEU A 131 -0.66 -5.27 14.98
N THR A 132 -0.55 -4.04 15.47
CA THR A 132 0.07 -3.78 16.77
C THR A 132 -0.89 -4.00 17.95
N HIS A 133 -2.16 -4.33 17.69
CA HIS A 133 -3.12 -4.67 18.74
C HIS A 133 -2.83 -6.06 19.29
N ASP A 134 -2.81 -6.18 20.63
CA ASP A 134 -2.41 -7.42 21.32
C ASP A 134 -3.26 -8.64 20.96
N ASP A 135 -4.53 -8.45 20.64
CA ASP A 135 -5.48 -9.53 20.37
C ASP A 135 -5.62 -9.90 18.89
N ILE A 136 -5.06 -9.11 17.97
CA ILE A 136 -5.12 -9.35 16.52
C ILE A 136 -3.95 -10.24 16.09
N ALA A 137 -4.25 -11.31 15.37
CA ALA A 137 -3.27 -12.20 14.73
C ALA A 137 -3.04 -11.81 13.26
N GLU A 138 -4.13 -11.57 12.52
CA GLU A 138 -4.08 -11.16 11.13
C GLU A 138 -5.13 -10.07 10.88
N VAL A 139 -4.86 -9.21 9.89
CA VAL A 139 -5.81 -8.17 9.47
C VAL A 139 -5.72 -7.94 7.97
N ALA A 140 -6.87 -7.62 7.38
CA ALA A 140 -6.97 -7.06 6.05
C ALA A 140 -7.98 -5.92 6.07
N VAL A 141 -7.63 -4.83 5.40
CA VAL A 141 -8.47 -3.62 5.32
C VAL A 141 -8.88 -3.38 3.87
N ILE A 142 -10.16 -3.09 3.67
CA ILE A 142 -10.72 -2.79 2.36
C ILE A 142 -11.58 -1.53 2.41
N GLY A 143 -11.78 -0.90 1.26
CA GLY A 143 -12.83 0.06 1.02
C GLY A 143 -14.12 -0.66 0.62
N VAL A 144 -15.23 -0.34 1.28
CA VAL A 144 -16.58 -0.79 0.92
C VAL A 144 -17.35 0.43 0.44
N GLU A 145 -18.14 0.30 -0.61
CA GLU A 145 -18.95 1.38 -1.15
C GLU A 145 -19.82 2.04 -0.08
N ASP A 146 -19.83 3.36 -0.06
CA ASP A 146 -20.53 4.19 0.92
C ASP A 146 -21.10 5.43 0.21
N GLU A 147 -22.40 5.66 0.34
CA GLU A 147 -23.11 6.76 -0.35
C GLU A 147 -22.59 8.15 0.06
N THR A 148 -22.10 8.29 1.29
CA THR A 148 -21.63 9.58 1.83
C THR A 148 -20.14 9.83 1.56
N TRP A 149 -19.34 8.78 1.67
CA TRP A 149 -17.87 8.89 1.68
C TRP A 149 -17.21 8.38 0.39
N GLY A 150 -18.00 7.80 -0.54
CA GLY A 150 -17.52 7.04 -1.69
C GLY A 150 -17.09 5.62 -1.28
N GLU A 151 -16.10 5.50 -0.41
CA GLU A 151 -15.77 4.24 0.26
C GLU A 151 -15.66 4.46 1.76
N SER A 152 -16.08 3.48 2.55
CA SER A 152 -15.84 3.39 3.99
C SER A 152 -14.79 2.33 4.31
N VAL A 153 -13.97 2.61 5.32
CA VAL A 153 -12.90 1.68 5.76
C VAL A 153 -13.51 0.53 6.54
N SER A 154 -13.29 -0.71 6.09
CA SER A 154 -13.73 -1.93 6.77
C SER A 154 -12.53 -2.83 7.09
N ALA A 155 -12.43 -3.27 8.34
CA ALA A 155 -11.37 -4.16 8.81
C ALA A 155 -11.89 -5.58 9.00
N PHE A 156 -11.18 -6.55 8.43
CA PHE A 156 -11.36 -7.98 8.65
C PHE A 156 -10.20 -8.48 9.50
N VAL A 157 -10.48 -9.07 10.64
CA VAL A 157 -9.45 -9.50 11.60
C VAL A 157 -9.60 -10.98 11.95
N VAL A 158 -8.46 -11.64 12.06
CA VAL A 158 -8.35 -12.95 12.73
C VAL A 158 -7.79 -12.67 14.11
N LEU A 159 -8.49 -13.11 15.15
CA LEU A 159 -8.06 -12.92 16.53
C LEU A 159 -7.10 -14.02 16.98
N LYS A 160 -6.26 -13.72 17.95
CA LYS A 160 -5.45 -14.73 18.64
C LYS A 160 -6.35 -15.69 19.41
N PRO A 161 -5.88 -16.92 19.71
CA PRO A 161 -6.67 -17.91 20.43
C PRO A 161 -7.28 -17.36 21.73
N ASN A 162 -8.57 -17.66 21.95
CA ASN A 162 -9.35 -17.27 23.14
C ASN A 162 -9.49 -15.74 23.35
N LYS A 163 -9.36 -14.96 22.27
CA LYS A 163 -9.57 -13.50 22.32
C LYS A 163 -10.90 -13.11 21.71
N THR A 164 -11.44 -12.00 22.18
CA THR A 164 -12.63 -11.35 21.64
C THR A 164 -12.34 -9.87 21.46
N LEU A 165 -12.91 -9.24 20.45
CA LEU A 165 -12.71 -7.81 20.18
C LEU A 165 -14.03 -7.23 19.66
N ALA A 166 -14.62 -6.33 20.42
CA ALA A 166 -15.80 -5.59 19.96
C ALA A 166 -15.36 -4.35 19.16
N TYR A 167 -16.22 -3.91 18.24
CA TYR A 167 -15.93 -2.72 17.42
C TYR A 167 -15.67 -1.46 18.26
N VAL A 168 -16.44 -1.26 19.34
CA VAL A 168 -16.29 -0.10 20.22
C VAL A 168 -14.91 -0.07 20.88
N ASP A 169 -14.39 -1.24 21.27
CA ASP A 169 -13.07 -1.36 21.90
C ASP A 169 -11.95 -1.08 20.89
N LEU A 170 -12.06 -1.66 19.68
CA LEU A 170 -11.12 -1.38 18.60
C LEU A 170 -11.10 0.11 18.25
N LYS A 171 -12.28 0.73 18.10
CA LYS A 171 -12.39 2.17 17.81
C LYS A 171 -11.72 3.02 18.87
N GLY A 172 -11.97 2.73 20.17
CA GLY A 172 -11.32 3.41 21.28
C GLY A 172 -9.80 3.20 21.31
N TRP A 173 -9.35 1.98 20.98
CA TRP A 173 -7.92 1.66 20.89
C TRP A 173 -7.20 2.41 19.75
N CYS A 174 -7.89 2.63 18.62
CA CYS A 174 -7.36 3.37 17.49
C CYS A 174 -7.19 4.87 17.76
N ASP A 175 -7.90 5.42 18.74
CA ASP A 175 -7.82 6.84 19.09
C ASP A 175 -6.39 7.22 19.50
N GLY A 176 -5.88 8.31 18.93
CA GLY A 176 -4.50 8.74 19.11
C GLY A 176 -3.42 7.93 18.39
N LYS A 177 -3.77 6.78 17.77
CA LYS A 177 -2.83 5.96 16.99
C LYS A 177 -2.93 6.21 15.48
N MET A 178 -4.08 6.63 15.00
CA MET A 178 -4.31 7.01 13.61
C MET A 178 -5.32 8.15 13.52
N SER A 179 -5.32 8.87 12.40
CA SER A 179 -6.30 9.94 12.15
C SER A 179 -7.71 9.37 12.10
N GLY A 180 -8.69 10.10 12.61
CA GLY A 180 -10.08 9.64 12.74
C GLY A 180 -10.71 9.13 11.43
N TYR A 181 -10.35 9.71 10.29
CA TYR A 181 -10.80 9.26 8.96
C TYR A 181 -10.19 7.93 8.49
N LYS A 182 -9.10 7.46 9.13
CA LYS A 182 -8.48 6.14 8.88
C LYS A 182 -9.05 5.05 9.77
N ILE A 183 -9.73 5.39 10.87
CA ILE A 183 -10.32 4.40 11.77
C ILE A 183 -11.39 3.61 11.02
N PRO A 184 -11.31 2.27 11.01
CA PRO A 184 -12.34 1.44 10.39
C PRO A 184 -13.73 1.78 10.93
N LYS A 185 -14.72 1.84 10.04
CA LYS A 185 -16.13 2.03 10.38
C LYS A 185 -16.87 0.72 10.61
N ALA A 186 -16.30 -0.39 10.18
CA ALA A 186 -16.78 -1.73 10.41
C ALA A 186 -15.64 -2.66 10.81
N LEU A 187 -15.95 -3.61 11.71
CA LEU A 187 -15.06 -4.67 12.14
C LEU A 187 -15.73 -6.02 11.88
N HIS A 188 -15.07 -6.86 11.11
CA HIS A 188 -15.49 -8.23 10.84
C HIS A 188 -14.46 -9.18 11.46
N VAL A 189 -14.89 -9.95 12.46
CA VAL A 189 -14.06 -11.03 13.02
C VAL A 189 -14.32 -12.28 12.19
N VAL A 190 -13.25 -12.86 11.64
CA VAL A 190 -13.30 -14.04 10.78
C VAL A 190 -12.33 -15.10 11.28
N ASP A 191 -12.61 -16.38 10.98
CA ASP A 191 -11.73 -17.49 11.36
C ASP A 191 -10.44 -17.50 10.54
N ALA A 192 -10.50 -17.09 9.28
CA ALA A 192 -9.34 -16.98 8.39
C ALA A 192 -9.58 -15.94 7.30
N LEU A 193 -8.51 -15.28 6.85
CA LEU A 193 -8.54 -14.40 5.67
C LEU A 193 -8.48 -15.25 4.38
N PRO A 194 -9.28 -14.93 3.35
CA PRO A 194 -9.25 -15.64 2.08
C PRO A 194 -7.89 -15.41 1.38
N ARG A 195 -7.30 -16.50 0.88
CA ARG A 195 -5.97 -16.47 0.25
C ARG A 195 -5.99 -17.15 -1.11
N ASN A 196 -5.16 -16.66 -2.02
CA ASN A 196 -4.92 -17.33 -3.29
C ASN A 196 -3.95 -18.53 -3.12
N ALA A 197 -3.70 -19.26 -4.20
CA ALA A 197 -2.82 -20.42 -4.21
C ALA A 197 -1.35 -20.10 -3.77
N MET A 198 -0.95 -18.84 -3.82
CA MET A 198 0.37 -18.38 -3.36
C MET A 198 0.37 -17.91 -1.88
N GLY A 199 -0.74 -18.06 -1.17
CA GLY A 199 -0.89 -17.65 0.23
C GLY A 199 -1.15 -16.16 0.44
N LYS A 200 -1.32 -15.35 -0.62
CA LYS A 200 -1.61 -13.91 -0.51
C LYS A 200 -3.09 -13.68 -0.24
N VAL A 201 -3.41 -12.76 0.67
CA VAL A 201 -4.79 -12.36 0.98
C VAL A 201 -5.47 -11.80 -0.28
N THR A 202 -6.69 -12.26 -0.53
CA THR A 202 -7.49 -11.89 -1.71
C THR A 202 -8.56 -10.86 -1.29
N LYS A 203 -8.23 -9.57 -1.35
CA LYS A 203 -9.13 -8.47 -0.96
C LYS A 203 -10.47 -8.44 -1.73
N PRO A 204 -10.54 -8.75 -3.05
CA PRO A 204 -11.82 -8.87 -3.73
C PRO A 204 -12.79 -9.88 -3.10
N ALA A 205 -12.28 -10.99 -2.54
CA ALA A 205 -13.12 -11.96 -1.83
C ALA A 205 -13.68 -11.39 -0.50
N LEU A 206 -12.95 -10.49 0.16
CA LEU A 206 -13.42 -9.81 1.36
C LEU A 206 -14.55 -8.82 1.06
N LYS A 207 -14.52 -8.16 -0.11
CA LYS A 207 -15.61 -7.25 -0.54
C LYS A 207 -16.95 -8.00 -0.64
N ALA A 208 -16.93 -9.24 -1.12
CA ALA A 208 -18.13 -10.08 -1.20
C ALA A 208 -18.67 -10.51 0.18
N LEU A 209 -17.84 -10.49 1.23
CA LEU A 209 -18.26 -10.80 2.60
C LEU A 209 -18.75 -9.56 3.36
N ALA A 210 -18.47 -8.36 2.85
CA ALA A 210 -18.87 -7.09 3.47
C ALA A 210 -20.23 -6.57 2.96
N SER A 211 -20.80 -7.22 1.93
CA SER A 211 -22.04 -6.85 1.23
C SER A 211 -23.27 -7.34 1.97
#